data_decd385daf3ade59cad6c7cf62f179e5
#
_entry.id   decd385daf3ade59cad6c7cf62f179e5
#
_cell.length_a   1.000
_cell.length_b   1.000
_cell.length_c   1.000
_cell.angle_alpha   90.00
_cell.angle_beta   90.00
_cell.angle_gamma   90.00
#
_symmetry.space_group_name_H-M   'P 1'
#
loop_
_entity.id
_entity.type
_entity.pdbx_description
1 polymer ?
#
loop_
_entity_poly.entity_id
_entity_poly.type
_entity_poly.pdbx_seq_one_letter_code
_entity_poly.pdbx_strand_id
1 'polypeptide(L)'
;MNKANAALVGLGALLLMAALSLNNQSLTTQKLQVQSGMVAPISLCGSPGARSILKLMDTTKQMAPLMTNLGNHAMPINTDIERAQLFFNQGINLYYGFNHLEAYRSFREVARLDPGSAMAYWGQALSLGPNINLPMDPADTEVVYIAVQKA
;
A
#
# COMPACT_ATOMS: atom_id res chain seq x y z
N MET A 1 -1.63 45.62 53.25
CA MET A 1 -1.33 44.34 52.56
C MET A 1 0.09 43.94 52.92
N ASN A 2 0.27 42.79 53.56
CA ASN A 2 1.57 42.33 54.06
C ASN A 2 2.48 41.91 52.86
N LYS A 3 3.74 42.30 52.91
CA LYS A 3 4.72 41.99 51.83
C LYS A 3 4.79 40.49 51.50
N ALA A 4 4.48 39.63 52.49
CA ALA A 4 4.42 38.19 52.30
C ALA A 4 3.26 37.73 51.38
N ASN A 5 2.12 38.37 51.45
CA ASN A 5 0.94 38.00 50.62
C ASN A 5 1.12 38.45 49.17
N ALA A 6 1.86 39.53 48.92
CA ALA A 6 2.15 39.98 47.56
C ALA A 6 3.13 39.05 46.85
N ALA A 7 4.10 38.47 47.58
CA ALA A 7 5.04 37.50 47.03
C ALA A 7 4.38 36.15 46.67
N LEU A 8 3.43 35.66 47.48
CA LEU A 8 2.70 34.43 47.21
C LEU A 8 1.77 34.56 45.97
N VAL A 9 1.11 35.69 45.80
CA VAL A 9 0.26 35.95 44.62
C VAL A 9 1.10 36.03 43.34
N GLY A 10 2.30 36.65 43.39
CA GLY A 10 3.22 36.75 42.28
C GLY A 10 3.78 35.37 41.82
N LEU A 11 4.11 34.50 42.78
CA LEU A 11 4.63 33.17 42.50
C LEU A 11 3.55 32.27 41.88
N GLY A 12 2.32 32.34 42.33
CA GLY A 12 1.18 31.61 41.80
C GLY A 12 0.86 31.99 40.33
N ALA A 13 0.89 33.27 40.02
CA ALA A 13 0.64 33.79 38.69
C ALA A 13 1.76 33.35 37.68
N LEU A 14 3.02 33.35 38.10
CA LEU A 14 4.14 32.87 37.29
C LEU A 14 4.05 31.39 36.99
N LEU A 15 3.68 30.55 37.97
CA LEU A 15 3.50 29.09 37.76
C LEU A 15 2.30 28.81 36.86
N LEU A 16 1.22 29.57 36.93
CA LEU A 16 0.06 29.41 36.07
C LEU A 16 0.39 29.76 34.60
N MET A 17 1.15 30.83 34.40
CA MET A 17 1.60 31.24 33.05
C MET A 17 2.57 30.22 32.44
N ALA A 18 3.47 29.64 33.23
CA ALA A 18 4.36 28.57 32.77
C ALA A 18 3.57 27.32 32.40
N ALA A 19 2.59 26.90 33.17
CA ALA A 19 1.75 25.74 32.88
C ALA A 19 0.92 25.91 31.59
N LEU A 20 0.36 27.11 31.38
CA LEU A 20 -0.39 27.46 30.18
C LEU A 20 0.52 27.49 28.94
N SER A 21 1.77 27.97 29.07
CA SER A 21 2.76 27.97 27.98
C SER A 21 3.18 26.55 27.58
N LEU A 22 3.43 25.65 28.53
CA LEU A 22 3.77 24.27 28.28
C LEU A 22 2.62 23.50 27.64
N ASN A 23 1.39 23.73 28.07
CA ASN A 23 0.22 23.08 27.48
C ASN A 23 -0.05 23.55 26.04
N ASN A 24 0.22 24.84 25.76
CA ASN A 24 0.07 25.39 24.42
C ASN A 24 1.16 24.88 23.44
N GLN A 25 2.39 24.63 23.92
CA GLN A 25 3.45 24.02 23.14
C GLN A 25 3.16 22.54 22.81
N SER A 26 2.59 21.78 23.75
CA SER A 26 2.22 20.38 23.49
C SER A 26 1.10 20.26 22.46
N LEU A 27 0.12 21.17 22.50
CA LEU A 27 -0.99 21.20 21.53
C LEU A 27 -0.53 21.62 20.13
N THR A 28 0.43 22.56 20.00
CA THR A 28 0.99 22.96 18.71
C THR A 28 1.88 21.88 18.11
N THR A 29 2.67 21.19 18.93
CA THR A 29 3.52 20.07 18.47
C THR A 29 2.67 18.88 18.00
N GLN A 30 1.58 18.57 18.72
CA GLN A 30 0.65 17.52 18.32
C GLN A 30 -0.10 17.84 17.03
N LYS A 31 -0.52 19.11 16.83
CA LYS A 31 -1.14 19.55 15.57
C LYS A 31 -0.16 19.49 14.38
N LEU A 32 1.10 19.82 14.58
CA LEU A 32 2.14 19.73 13.54
C LEU A 32 2.47 18.27 13.19
N GLN A 33 2.48 17.34 14.14
CA GLN A 33 2.70 15.92 13.88
C GLN A 33 1.53 15.28 13.14
N VAL A 34 0.30 15.63 13.44
CA VAL A 34 -0.89 15.14 12.70
C VAL A 34 -0.91 15.67 11.27
N GLN A 35 -0.45 16.90 11.02
CA GLN A 35 -0.38 17.45 9.67
C GLN A 35 0.82 16.92 8.85
N SER A 36 1.95 16.61 9.46
CA SER A 36 3.09 16.03 8.73
C SER A 36 2.90 14.56 8.39
N GLY A 37 2.02 13.84 9.10
CA GLY A 37 1.67 12.46 8.80
C GLY A 37 0.62 12.29 7.70
N MET A 38 -0.01 13.38 7.24
CA MET A 38 -1.11 13.33 6.26
C MET A 38 -0.75 13.78 4.85
N VAL A 39 0.49 14.12 4.59
CA VAL A 39 0.97 14.36 3.22
C VAL A 39 2.03 13.32 2.89
N ALA A 40 1.63 12.05 2.88
CA ALA A 40 2.35 11.10 2.06
C ALA A 40 2.12 11.54 0.61
N PRO A 41 3.17 11.77 -0.19
CA PRO A 41 2.99 12.03 -1.60
C PRO A 41 2.19 10.88 -2.18
N ILE A 42 1.02 11.18 -2.75
CA ILE A 42 0.26 10.20 -3.53
C ILE A 42 1.12 9.92 -4.76
N SER A 43 2.03 9.00 -4.63
CA SER A 43 2.70 8.42 -5.78
C SER A 43 1.67 7.51 -6.44
N LEU A 44 1.09 7.96 -7.53
CA LEU A 44 0.08 7.23 -8.30
C LEU A 44 0.62 5.92 -8.90
N CYS A 45 1.93 5.70 -8.88
CA CYS A 45 2.55 4.48 -9.39
C CYS A 45 3.49 3.91 -8.33
N GLY A 46 3.01 2.92 -7.57
CA GLY A 46 3.87 2.04 -6.78
C GLY A 46 4.48 2.65 -5.52
N SER A 47 3.67 3.32 -4.68
CA SER A 47 4.18 3.76 -3.37
C SER A 47 4.63 2.57 -2.51
N PRO A 48 5.74 2.67 -1.77
CA PRO A 48 6.21 1.62 -0.86
C PRO A 48 5.13 1.14 0.12
N GLY A 49 4.20 2.02 0.52
CA GLY A 49 3.08 1.68 1.39
C GLY A 49 2.04 0.76 0.76
N ALA A 50 1.77 0.87 -0.53
CA ALA A 50 0.83 -0.01 -1.23
C ALA A 50 1.37 -1.44 -1.32
N ARG A 51 2.69 -1.62 -1.50
CA ARG A 51 3.36 -2.94 -1.52
C ARG A 51 3.37 -3.61 -0.15
N SER A 52 3.54 -2.84 0.93
CA SER A 52 3.47 -3.36 2.30
C SER A 52 2.08 -3.92 2.63
N ILE A 53 1.02 -3.31 2.10
CA ILE A 53 -0.36 -3.80 2.25
C ILE A 53 -0.52 -5.17 1.57
N LEU A 54 0.10 -5.39 0.41
CA LEU A 54 0.02 -6.69 -0.29
C LEU A 54 0.61 -7.84 0.53
N LYS A 55 1.64 -7.60 1.34
CA LYS A 55 2.24 -8.61 2.24
C LYS A 55 1.33 -8.99 3.42
N LEU A 56 0.41 -8.10 3.81
CA LEU A 56 -0.52 -8.30 4.93
C LEU A 56 -1.87 -8.90 4.48
N MET A 57 -2.12 -9.00 3.17
CA MET A 57 -3.39 -9.53 2.68
C MET A 57 -3.50 -11.05 2.89
N ASP A 58 -4.63 -11.48 3.40
CA ASP A 58 -4.98 -12.90 3.52
C ASP A 58 -5.12 -13.52 2.11
N THR A 59 -4.18 -14.36 1.76
CA THR A 59 -4.11 -14.98 0.43
C THR A 59 -5.13 -16.09 0.22
N THR A 60 -5.86 -16.49 1.26
CA THR A 60 -6.92 -17.49 1.18
C THR A 60 -8.25 -16.90 0.69
N LYS A 61 -8.39 -15.57 0.82
CA LYS A 61 -9.57 -14.83 0.39
C LYS A 61 -9.36 -14.16 -0.96
N GLN A 62 -10.45 -13.83 -1.63
CA GLN A 62 -10.41 -13.07 -2.86
C GLN A 62 -9.76 -11.70 -2.62
N MET A 63 -8.72 -11.37 -3.39
CA MET A 63 -7.91 -10.16 -3.25
C MET A 63 -8.24 -9.07 -4.27
N ALA A 64 -8.88 -9.42 -5.37
CA ALA A 64 -9.28 -8.48 -6.40
C ALA A 64 -10.71 -8.77 -6.84
N PRO A 65 -11.57 -7.76 -7.10
CA PRO A 65 -12.83 -7.95 -7.79
C PRO A 65 -12.58 -8.18 -9.29
N LEU A 66 -13.52 -8.83 -9.98
CA LEU A 66 -13.55 -8.74 -11.44
C LEU A 66 -14.04 -7.35 -11.83
N MET A 67 -13.26 -6.68 -12.66
CA MET A 67 -13.52 -5.35 -13.17
C MET A 67 -14.15 -5.40 -14.56
N THR A 68 -15.02 -4.48 -14.85
CA THR A 68 -15.59 -4.26 -16.18
C THR A 68 -14.90 -3.08 -16.86
N ASN A 69 -14.95 -3.01 -18.17
CA ASN A 69 -14.44 -1.87 -18.97
C ASN A 69 -12.92 -1.67 -18.96
N LEU A 70 -12.14 -2.73 -18.71
CA LEU A 70 -10.65 -2.69 -18.81
C LEU A 70 -10.13 -2.94 -20.24
N GLY A 71 -11.03 -3.15 -21.21
CA GLY A 71 -10.69 -3.59 -22.55
C GLY A 71 -11.10 -5.04 -22.77
N ASN A 72 -10.85 -5.53 -23.98
CA ASN A 72 -11.25 -6.85 -24.44
C ASN A 72 -10.07 -7.73 -24.87
N HIS A 73 -8.83 -7.33 -24.55
CA HIS A 73 -7.67 -8.15 -24.84
C HIS A 73 -7.73 -9.42 -23.98
N ALA A 74 -7.63 -10.57 -24.65
CA ALA A 74 -7.64 -11.88 -24.01
C ALA A 74 -6.43 -12.69 -24.47
N MET A 75 -5.78 -13.34 -23.52
CA MET A 75 -4.69 -14.28 -23.79
C MET A 75 -5.05 -15.62 -23.15
N PRO A 76 -5.32 -16.66 -23.93
CA PRO A 76 -5.66 -17.97 -23.40
C PRO A 76 -4.52 -18.55 -22.57
N ILE A 77 -4.85 -19.15 -21.43
CA ILE A 77 -3.92 -19.92 -20.61
C ILE A 77 -4.44 -21.35 -20.43
N ASN A 78 -3.57 -22.25 -20.04
CA ASN A 78 -3.95 -23.62 -19.76
C ASN A 78 -4.61 -23.70 -18.37
N THR A 79 -5.94 -23.59 -18.34
CA THR A 79 -6.78 -23.71 -17.13
C THR A 79 -8.18 -24.14 -17.50
N ASP A 80 -8.78 -25.03 -16.73
CA ASP A 80 -10.19 -25.43 -16.88
C ASP A 80 -11.13 -24.52 -16.05
N ILE A 81 -10.56 -23.54 -15.36
CA ILE A 81 -11.32 -22.66 -14.45
C ILE A 81 -11.60 -21.33 -15.16
N GLU A 82 -12.81 -21.18 -15.70
CA GLU A 82 -13.22 -19.97 -16.41
C GLU A 82 -12.91 -18.68 -15.62
N ARG A 83 -13.16 -18.69 -14.31
CA ARG A 83 -12.90 -17.52 -13.47
C ARG A 83 -11.39 -17.20 -13.36
N ALA A 84 -10.51 -18.18 -13.40
CA ALA A 84 -9.07 -17.97 -13.46
C ALA A 84 -8.66 -17.30 -14.77
N GLN A 85 -9.22 -17.76 -15.90
CA GLN A 85 -9.01 -17.13 -17.22
C GLN A 85 -9.48 -15.65 -17.22
N LEU A 86 -10.62 -15.35 -16.62
CA LEU A 86 -11.12 -13.96 -16.53
C LEU A 86 -10.16 -13.08 -15.71
N PHE A 87 -9.67 -13.54 -14.56
CA PHE A 87 -8.67 -12.82 -13.78
C PHE A 87 -7.34 -12.68 -14.49
N PHE A 88 -6.93 -13.67 -15.28
CA PHE A 88 -5.73 -13.58 -16.07
C PHE A 88 -5.84 -12.48 -17.14
N ASN A 89 -6.94 -12.46 -17.89
CA ASN A 89 -7.21 -11.42 -18.88
C ASN A 89 -7.26 -10.03 -18.24
N GLN A 90 -7.89 -9.92 -17.06
CA GLN A 90 -7.88 -8.68 -16.28
C GLN A 90 -6.46 -8.24 -15.92
N GLY A 91 -5.63 -9.17 -15.43
CA GLY A 91 -4.24 -8.90 -15.07
C GLY A 91 -3.43 -8.37 -16.27
N ILE A 92 -3.56 -8.99 -17.43
CA ILE A 92 -2.90 -8.55 -18.67
C ILE A 92 -3.34 -7.15 -19.07
N ASN A 93 -4.64 -6.87 -19.10
CA ASN A 93 -5.16 -5.55 -19.45
C ASN A 93 -4.66 -4.46 -18.47
N LEU A 94 -4.64 -4.76 -17.17
CA LEU A 94 -4.12 -3.86 -16.14
C LEU A 94 -2.60 -3.63 -16.27
N TYR A 95 -1.84 -4.69 -16.57
CA TYR A 95 -0.40 -4.59 -16.76
C TYR A 95 -0.04 -3.65 -17.92
N TYR A 96 -0.65 -3.84 -19.09
CA TYR A 96 -0.45 -2.97 -20.23
C TYR A 96 -1.07 -1.57 -20.03
N GLY A 97 -2.03 -1.43 -19.13
CA GLY A 97 -2.54 -0.15 -18.62
C GLY A 97 -1.66 0.49 -17.55
N PHE A 98 -0.45 -0.03 -17.29
CA PHE A 98 0.50 0.44 -16.28
C PHE A 98 -0.02 0.39 -14.83
N ASN A 99 -1.09 -0.37 -14.57
CA ASN A 99 -1.59 -0.61 -13.22
C ASN A 99 -1.03 -1.91 -12.65
N HIS A 100 0.28 -1.95 -12.42
CA HIS A 100 1.04 -3.15 -12.08
C HIS A 100 0.59 -3.80 -10.76
N LEU A 101 0.19 -3.00 -9.75
CA LEU A 101 -0.24 -3.56 -8.47
C LEU A 101 -1.59 -4.27 -8.56
N GLU A 102 -2.55 -3.74 -9.30
CA GLU A 102 -3.84 -4.41 -9.53
C GLU A 102 -3.68 -5.60 -10.49
N ALA A 103 -2.76 -5.52 -11.46
CA ALA A 103 -2.36 -6.65 -12.28
C ALA A 103 -1.82 -7.80 -11.41
N TYR A 104 -0.90 -7.50 -10.49
CA TYR A 104 -0.37 -8.47 -9.54
C TYR A 104 -1.48 -9.14 -8.70
N ARG A 105 -2.42 -8.34 -8.16
CA ARG A 105 -3.56 -8.88 -7.42
C ARG A 105 -4.41 -9.82 -8.26
N SER A 106 -4.66 -9.46 -9.53
CA SER A 106 -5.40 -10.28 -10.47
C SER A 106 -4.70 -11.62 -10.75
N PHE A 107 -3.39 -11.61 -10.99
CA PHE A 107 -2.62 -12.85 -11.18
C PHE A 107 -2.54 -13.70 -9.90
N ARG A 108 -2.55 -13.07 -8.72
CA ARG A 108 -2.67 -13.81 -7.47
C ARG A 108 -4.03 -14.48 -7.31
N GLU A 109 -5.11 -13.88 -7.80
CA GLU A 109 -6.42 -14.54 -7.86
C GLU A 109 -6.39 -15.77 -8.79
N VAL A 110 -5.68 -15.69 -9.93
CA VAL A 110 -5.48 -16.87 -10.79
C VAL A 110 -4.78 -17.98 -10.00
N ALA A 111 -3.68 -17.69 -9.32
CA ALA A 111 -2.96 -18.69 -8.52
C ALA A 111 -3.77 -19.23 -7.33
N ARG A 112 -4.69 -18.43 -6.76
CA ARG A 112 -5.60 -18.89 -5.70
C ARG A 112 -6.65 -19.86 -6.24
N LEU A 113 -7.18 -19.59 -7.43
CA LEU A 113 -8.20 -20.42 -8.09
C LEU A 113 -7.59 -21.68 -8.74
N ASP A 114 -6.43 -21.51 -9.35
CA ASP A 114 -5.69 -22.57 -10.05
C ASP A 114 -4.21 -22.52 -9.62
N PRO A 115 -3.84 -23.16 -8.52
CA PRO A 115 -2.47 -23.16 -8.01
C PRO A 115 -1.44 -23.82 -8.94
N GLY A 116 -1.89 -24.63 -9.90
CA GLY A 116 -1.05 -25.28 -10.91
C GLY A 116 -0.78 -24.42 -12.14
N SER A 117 -1.41 -23.27 -12.26
CA SER A 117 -1.24 -22.41 -13.43
C SER A 117 0.11 -21.70 -13.43
N ALA A 118 1.06 -22.15 -14.24
CA ALA A 118 2.36 -21.50 -14.47
C ALA A 118 2.21 -20.03 -14.86
N MET A 119 1.23 -19.72 -15.69
CA MET A 119 0.97 -18.36 -16.17
C MET A 119 0.51 -17.39 -15.05
N ALA A 120 -0.10 -17.91 -13.98
CA ALA A 120 -0.43 -17.11 -12.82
C ALA A 120 0.83 -16.57 -12.13
N TYR A 121 1.85 -17.39 -12.00
CA TYR A 121 3.12 -17.02 -11.39
C TYR A 121 3.98 -16.16 -12.32
N TRP A 122 3.97 -16.47 -13.62
CA TRP A 122 4.57 -15.59 -14.62
C TRP A 122 4.01 -14.17 -14.55
N GLY A 123 2.69 -14.02 -14.49
CA GLY A 123 2.04 -12.71 -14.39
C GLY A 123 2.39 -11.95 -13.10
N GLN A 124 2.54 -12.67 -11.98
CA GLN A 124 3.01 -12.08 -10.73
C GLN A 124 4.43 -11.55 -10.85
N ALA A 125 5.36 -12.36 -11.40
CA ALA A 125 6.74 -11.95 -11.62
C ALA A 125 6.83 -10.76 -12.59
N LEU A 126 6.07 -10.80 -13.67
CA LEU A 126 5.99 -9.72 -14.66
C LEU A 126 5.53 -8.39 -14.01
N SER A 127 4.53 -8.46 -13.14
CA SER A 127 3.95 -7.24 -12.52
C SER A 127 4.86 -6.56 -11.49
N LEU A 128 5.71 -7.31 -10.82
CA LEU A 128 6.67 -6.80 -9.82
C LEU A 128 8.06 -6.58 -10.41
N GLY A 129 8.33 -7.12 -11.61
CA GLY A 129 9.59 -6.95 -12.33
C GLY A 129 9.85 -5.52 -12.77
N PRO A 130 11.02 -5.26 -13.39
CA PRO A 130 11.33 -3.94 -13.93
C PRO A 130 10.41 -3.62 -15.11
N ASN A 131 10.05 -2.35 -15.24
CA ASN A 131 9.27 -1.85 -16.38
C ASN A 131 9.91 -0.57 -16.93
N ILE A 132 9.36 -0.03 -18.02
CA ILE A 132 9.94 1.13 -18.71
C ILE A 132 10.05 2.39 -17.82
N ASN A 133 9.21 2.49 -16.78
CA ASN A 133 9.14 3.67 -15.92
C ASN A 133 9.84 3.46 -14.58
N LEU A 134 10.11 2.21 -14.18
CA LEU A 134 10.58 1.91 -12.83
C LEU A 134 11.43 0.63 -12.82
N PRO A 135 12.62 0.63 -12.18
CA PRO A 135 13.33 -0.61 -11.89
C PRO A 135 12.56 -1.46 -10.88
N MET A 136 12.88 -2.74 -10.83
CA MET A 136 12.33 -3.63 -9.81
C MET A 136 12.72 -3.14 -8.39
N ASP A 137 11.76 -3.13 -7.48
CA ASP A 137 12.05 -2.84 -6.07
C ASP A 137 12.86 -4.01 -5.47
N PRO A 138 14.02 -3.75 -4.85
CA PRO A 138 14.81 -4.78 -4.17
C PRO A 138 14.01 -5.58 -3.14
N ALA A 139 12.99 -5.00 -2.51
CA ALA A 139 12.11 -5.66 -1.56
C ALA A 139 11.21 -6.74 -2.20
N ASP A 140 11.01 -6.69 -3.52
CA ASP A 140 10.20 -7.67 -4.25
C ASP A 140 11.04 -8.85 -4.78
N THR A 141 12.37 -8.80 -4.67
CA THR A 141 13.28 -9.79 -5.26
C THR A 141 12.93 -11.23 -4.87
N GLU A 142 12.67 -11.47 -3.59
CA GLU A 142 12.33 -12.80 -3.08
C GLU A 142 10.99 -13.29 -3.65
N VAL A 143 9.98 -12.44 -3.67
CA VAL A 143 8.64 -12.76 -4.17
C VAL A 143 8.70 -13.05 -5.67
N VAL A 144 9.42 -12.24 -6.44
CA VAL A 144 9.63 -12.44 -7.87
C VAL A 144 10.38 -13.73 -8.15
N TYR A 145 11.46 -14.00 -7.40
CA TYR A 145 12.22 -15.24 -7.55
C TYR A 145 11.36 -16.48 -7.30
N ILE A 146 10.57 -16.50 -6.21
CA ILE A 146 9.64 -17.60 -5.92
C ILE A 146 8.60 -17.76 -7.04
N ALA A 147 8.09 -16.66 -7.56
CA ALA A 147 7.12 -16.71 -8.67
C ALA A 147 7.75 -17.29 -9.94
N VAL A 148 8.95 -16.87 -10.31
CA VAL A 148 9.67 -17.39 -11.48
C VAL A 148 9.94 -18.90 -11.36
N GLN A 149 10.23 -19.41 -10.16
CA GLN A 149 10.45 -20.85 -9.96
C GLN A 149 9.18 -21.69 -10.10
N LYS A 150 8.00 -21.08 -10.02
CA LYS A 150 6.69 -21.75 -10.17
C LYS A 150 6.10 -21.58 -11.58
N ALA A 151 6.65 -20.66 -12.37
CA ALA A 151 6.24 -20.42 -13.74
C ALA A 151 6.88 -21.41 -14.71
#